data_23492f24632951f302505d8ee3fece0f
#
_entry.id   23492f24632951f302505d8ee3fece0f
#
_cell.length_a   1.000
_cell.length_b   1.000
_cell.length_c   1.000
_cell.angle_alpha   90.00
_cell.angle_beta   90.00
_cell.angle_gamma   90.00
#
_symmetry.space_group_name_H-M   'P 1'
#
loop_
_entity.id
_entity.type
_entity.pdbx_description
1 polymer ?
#
loop_
_entity_poly.entity_id
_entity_poly.type
_entity_poly.pdbx_seq_one_letter_code
_entity_poly.pdbx_strand_id
1 'polypeptide(L)'
;FDTGFMSAACRRAGIPFEPVYLDTLVLAQYLLPDLKHHKLDQVSNRLSLPDFNHHRACDDAMVVARIMDKFLPMLAAKGAKTIGDFNDLVRGGLKEKRRTHHISILVKNKTGLKNLYEIISRSYLKYFKRNPTIPKSLLMEYREGLIIGSACEAGEVFEAVLRGKSDTELRRIASFYDYLEIMPLANNHFLLDNGTVRSEESLRNLNRRIVQLGEELGKPVVATCDVHFLDPEQEIFRRILLAAKKFSDADKAMPLYYRTTEEMLDEFAYLGPEKAQEVVVTNTNAIADSVEVFELLPKDLYPPKIENSAQQLKDLVYGKMTAIYGENPPKLITDRVETELHDILSRGYDVIYMSAQKLVANSLEHGYLVGSRGSVGSSLVAYFSGITEVNSLPPHYVCPQCKYCLLYTSPSPRDRQKSR
;
A
#
# COMPACT_ATOMS: atom_id res chain seq x y z
N PHE A 1 18.50 -23.13 3.53
CA PHE A 1 19.90 -22.73 3.23
C PHE A 1 20.61 -23.89 2.51
N ASP A 2 20.81 -25.06 3.14
CA ASP A 2 21.60 -26.16 2.62
C ASP A 2 21.02 -26.77 1.34
N THR A 3 19.71 -26.93 1.26
CA THR A 3 19.03 -27.42 0.04
C THR A 3 19.23 -26.50 -1.16
N GLY A 4 19.29 -25.17 -0.94
CA GLY A 4 19.59 -24.20 -1.99
C GLY A 4 20.99 -24.36 -2.57
N PHE A 5 21.98 -24.55 -1.70
CA PHE A 5 23.37 -24.84 -2.11
C PHE A 5 23.50 -26.17 -2.86
N MET A 6 22.88 -27.24 -2.32
CA MET A 6 22.88 -28.54 -2.96
C MET A 6 22.20 -28.54 -4.32
N SER A 7 21.03 -27.87 -4.41
CA SER A 7 20.33 -27.72 -5.68
C SER A 7 21.16 -26.98 -6.72
N ALA A 8 21.82 -25.87 -6.32
CA ALA A 8 22.69 -25.12 -7.21
C ALA A 8 23.94 -25.91 -7.64
N ALA A 9 24.54 -26.68 -6.73
CA ALA A 9 25.70 -27.53 -7.04
C ALA A 9 25.32 -28.67 -7.98
N CYS A 10 24.23 -29.36 -7.72
CA CYS A 10 23.72 -30.46 -8.56
C CYS A 10 23.32 -29.95 -9.97
N ARG A 11 22.68 -28.79 -10.06
CA ARG A 11 22.37 -28.17 -11.34
C ARG A 11 23.63 -27.89 -12.17
N ARG A 12 24.67 -27.34 -11.55
CA ARG A 12 25.96 -27.11 -12.23
C ARG A 12 26.63 -28.40 -12.70
N ALA A 13 26.48 -29.47 -11.93
CA ALA A 13 27.03 -30.77 -12.26
C ALA A 13 26.13 -31.63 -13.19
N GLY A 14 24.98 -31.13 -13.61
CA GLY A 14 24.01 -31.87 -14.43
C GLY A 14 23.37 -33.07 -13.72
N ILE A 15 23.38 -33.06 -12.37
CA ILE A 15 22.86 -34.19 -11.54
C ILE A 15 21.42 -33.85 -11.14
N PRO A 16 20.43 -34.72 -11.40
CA PRO A 16 19.08 -34.57 -10.88
C PRO A 16 19.08 -34.49 -9.34
N PHE A 17 18.40 -33.50 -8.77
CA PHE A 17 18.31 -33.32 -7.32
C PHE A 17 16.87 -33.06 -6.92
N GLU A 18 16.18 -34.10 -6.46
CA GLU A 18 14.76 -34.05 -6.04
C GLU A 18 14.61 -34.66 -4.63
N PRO A 19 15.21 -34.03 -3.61
CA PRO A 19 15.14 -34.57 -2.27
C PRO A 19 13.76 -34.31 -1.64
N VAL A 20 13.28 -35.27 -0.88
CA VAL A 20 12.31 -35.00 0.18
C VAL A 20 13.12 -34.54 1.40
N TYR A 21 12.85 -33.33 1.87
CA TYR A 21 13.58 -32.78 3.01
C TYR A 21 12.65 -32.36 4.14
N LEU A 22 13.19 -32.41 5.36
CA LEU A 22 12.56 -31.89 6.56
C LEU A 22 13.37 -30.68 7.07
N ASP A 23 12.70 -29.61 7.41
CA ASP A 23 13.34 -28.46 8.05
C ASP A 23 13.35 -28.64 9.57
N THR A 24 14.55 -28.83 10.14
CA THR A 24 14.74 -29.05 11.58
C THR A 24 14.36 -27.83 12.41
N LEU A 25 14.44 -26.61 11.85
CA LEU A 25 13.98 -25.37 12.51
C LEU A 25 12.46 -25.41 12.72
N VAL A 26 11.73 -25.83 11.69
CA VAL A 26 10.27 -25.94 11.70
C VAL A 26 9.83 -27.04 12.70
N LEU A 27 10.53 -28.17 12.70
CA LEU A 27 10.31 -29.25 13.70
C LEU A 27 10.60 -28.78 15.12
N ALA A 28 11.70 -28.02 15.33
CA ALA A 28 12.06 -27.49 16.64
C ALA A 28 11.00 -26.52 17.17
N GLN A 29 10.47 -25.65 16.33
CA GLN A 29 9.39 -24.72 16.69
C GLN A 29 8.11 -25.46 17.12
N TYR A 30 7.83 -26.59 16.51
CA TYR A 30 6.67 -27.42 16.83
C TYR A 30 6.86 -28.26 18.09
N LEU A 31 8.04 -28.88 18.25
CA LEU A 31 8.32 -29.80 19.34
C LEU A 31 8.77 -29.12 20.63
N LEU A 32 9.36 -27.93 20.54
CA LEU A 32 9.92 -27.17 21.65
C LEU A 32 9.31 -25.74 21.70
N PRO A 33 7.99 -25.58 21.86
CA PRO A 33 7.32 -24.30 21.82
C PRO A 33 7.66 -23.37 22.98
N ASP A 34 8.28 -23.88 24.03
CA ASP A 34 8.77 -23.17 25.19
C ASP A 34 10.04 -22.35 24.93
N LEU A 35 10.78 -22.62 23.87
CA LEU A 35 11.95 -21.84 23.49
C LEU A 35 11.55 -20.51 22.83
N LYS A 36 12.15 -19.40 23.30
CA LYS A 36 11.97 -18.08 22.69
C LYS A 36 12.59 -17.98 21.30
N HIS A 37 13.72 -18.62 21.11
CA HIS A 37 14.47 -18.68 19.86
C HIS A 37 14.92 -20.10 19.60
N HIS A 38 14.94 -20.51 18.33
CA HIS A 38 15.28 -21.87 17.92
C HIS A 38 16.60 -21.87 17.13
N LYS A 39 17.63 -21.17 17.65
CA LYS A 39 18.99 -21.27 17.12
C LYS A 39 19.55 -22.65 17.39
N LEU A 40 20.49 -23.10 16.56
CA LEU A 40 21.04 -24.47 16.64
C LEU A 40 21.63 -24.79 18.02
N ASP A 41 22.37 -23.85 18.61
CA ASP A 41 22.90 -23.90 19.96
C ASP A 41 21.82 -24.10 21.03
N GLN A 42 20.75 -23.30 20.95
CA GLN A 42 19.66 -23.32 21.92
C GLN A 42 18.85 -24.63 21.86
N VAL A 43 18.62 -25.14 20.65
CA VAL A 43 17.95 -26.44 20.45
C VAL A 43 18.84 -27.56 20.93
N SER A 44 20.15 -27.55 20.62
CA SER A 44 21.13 -28.51 21.10
C SER A 44 21.18 -28.57 22.62
N ASN A 45 21.29 -27.42 23.27
CA ASN A 45 21.31 -27.32 24.74
C ASN A 45 20.01 -27.82 25.38
N ARG A 46 18.84 -27.45 24.80
CA ARG A 46 17.52 -27.90 25.29
C ARG A 46 17.34 -29.42 25.19
N LEU A 47 17.98 -30.04 24.21
CA LEU A 47 17.98 -31.49 24.01
C LEU A 47 19.14 -32.21 24.72
N SER A 48 19.94 -31.47 25.50
CA SER A 48 21.13 -32.00 26.22
C SER A 48 22.10 -32.73 25.29
N LEU A 49 22.35 -32.18 24.12
CA LEU A 49 23.34 -32.67 23.17
C LEU A 49 24.73 -32.14 23.52
N PRO A 50 25.82 -32.86 23.16
CA PRO A 50 27.19 -32.38 23.39
C PRO A 50 27.48 -31.07 22.69
N ASP A 51 28.37 -30.25 23.29
CA ASP A 51 28.87 -29.04 22.68
C ASP A 51 29.53 -29.27 21.32
N PHE A 52 29.46 -28.32 20.42
CA PHE A 52 30.00 -28.42 19.08
C PHE A 52 30.60 -27.07 18.63
N ASN A 53 31.49 -27.10 17.65
CA ASN A 53 32.09 -25.91 17.09
C ASN A 53 31.19 -25.27 16.02
N HIS A 54 30.57 -24.15 16.36
CA HIS A 54 29.74 -23.41 15.44
C HIS A 54 30.49 -22.94 14.18
N HIS A 55 29.76 -22.86 13.07
CA HIS A 55 30.25 -22.40 11.76
C HIS A 55 31.26 -23.33 11.10
N ARG A 56 31.32 -24.62 11.50
CA ARG A 56 31.94 -25.70 10.75
C ARG A 56 30.88 -26.59 10.15
N ALA A 57 30.80 -26.62 8.81
CA ALA A 57 29.72 -27.31 8.09
C ALA A 57 29.50 -28.75 8.53
N CYS A 58 30.60 -29.52 8.82
CA CYS A 58 30.51 -30.90 9.31
C CYS A 58 29.95 -30.99 10.73
N ASP A 59 30.35 -30.07 11.61
CA ASP A 59 29.91 -30.07 13.01
C ASP A 59 28.45 -29.65 13.09
N ASP A 60 28.05 -28.62 12.33
CA ASP A 60 26.66 -28.15 12.22
C ASP A 60 25.75 -29.26 11.64
N ALA A 61 26.19 -29.95 10.60
CA ALA A 61 25.46 -31.08 10.01
C ALA A 61 25.30 -32.27 11.01
N MET A 62 26.36 -32.56 11.77
CA MET A 62 26.34 -33.62 12.79
C MET A 62 25.35 -33.29 13.92
N VAL A 63 25.32 -32.05 14.36
CA VAL A 63 24.36 -31.59 15.38
C VAL A 63 22.92 -31.65 14.86
N VAL A 64 22.67 -31.27 13.62
CA VAL A 64 21.35 -31.42 12.99
C VAL A 64 20.93 -32.89 12.96
N ALA A 65 21.82 -33.81 12.61
CA ALA A 65 21.51 -35.23 12.64
C ALA A 65 21.15 -35.73 14.06
N ARG A 66 21.92 -35.32 15.07
CA ARG A 66 21.63 -35.64 16.48
C ARG A 66 20.32 -35.05 16.99
N ILE A 67 19.97 -33.85 16.55
CA ILE A 67 18.67 -33.21 16.82
C ILE A 67 17.55 -34.05 16.21
N MET A 68 17.72 -34.53 14.97
CA MET A 68 16.75 -35.40 14.31
C MET A 68 16.57 -36.72 15.05
N ASP A 69 17.64 -37.32 15.55
CA ASP A 69 17.55 -38.57 16.38
C ASP A 69 16.69 -38.36 17.65
N LYS A 70 16.68 -37.14 18.21
CA LYS A 70 15.81 -36.80 19.34
C LYS A 70 14.39 -36.47 18.91
N PHE A 71 14.22 -35.86 17.76
CA PHE A 71 12.90 -35.45 17.26
C PHE A 71 12.08 -36.62 16.73
N LEU A 72 12.70 -37.61 16.11
CA LEU A 72 12.00 -38.79 15.56
C LEU A 72 11.11 -39.50 16.60
N PRO A 73 11.60 -39.89 17.80
CA PRO A 73 10.74 -40.50 18.82
C PRO A 73 9.66 -39.52 19.34
N MET A 74 9.95 -38.21 19.42
CA MET A 74 8.96 -37.24 19.84
C MET A 74 7.83 -37.07 18.82
N LEU A 75 8.13 -37.16 17.53
CA LEU A 75 7.15 -37.15 16.43
C LEU A 75 6.33 -38.42 16.40
N ALA A 76 7.00 -39.59 16.59
CA ALA A 76 6.33 -40.87 16.68
C ALA A 76 5.33 -40.92 17.86
N ALA A 77 5.69 -40.36 19.02
CA ALA A 77 4.80 -40.22 20.17
C ALA A 77 3.57 -39.35 19.90
N LYS A 78 3.65 -38.45 18.90
CA LYS A 78 2.53 -37.62 18.42
C LYS A 78 1.74 -38.29 17.28
N GLY A 79 2.01 -39.53 16.95
CA GLY A 79 1.27 -40.35 15.99
C GLY A 79 1.80 -40.34 14.56
N ALA A 80 2.93 -39.70 14.30
CA ALA A 80 3.56 -39.72 12.98
C ALA A 80 4.27 -41.03 12.69
N LYS A 81 4.00 -41.63 11.53
CA LYS A 81 4.58 -42.92 11.09
C LYS A 81 5.46 -42.75 9.86
N THR A 82 5.24 -41.72 9.08
CA THR A 82 5.95 -41.46 7.83
C THR A 82 6.49 -40.01 7.80
N ILE A 83 7.41 -39.72 6.88
CA ILE A 83 7.93 -38.35 6.64
C ILE A 83 6.80 -37.42 6.21
N GLY A 84 5.81 -37.92 5.47
CA GLY A 84 4.60 -37.16 5.12
C GLY A 84 3.83 -36.68 6.36
N ASP A 85 3.63 -37.62 7.32
CA ASP A 85 2.92 -37.28 8.58
C ASP A 85 3.65 -36.21 9.38
N PHE A 86 5.00 -36.16 9.34
CA PHE A 86 5.77 -35.10 10.00
C PHE A 86 5.42 -33.72 9.48
N ASN A 87 5.34 -33.58 8.16
CA ASN A 87 4.96 -32.33 7.52
C ASN A 87 3.52 -31.91 7.88
N ASP A 88 2.61 -32.89 7.95
CA ASP A 88 1.19 -32.63 8.27
C ASP A 88 1.00 -32.25 9.74
N LEU A 89 1.67 -32.94 10.67
CA LEU A 89 1.68 -32.58 12.09
C LEU A 89 2.23 -31.21 12.35
N VAL A 90 3.33 -30.85 11.70
CA VAL A 90 3.96 -29.53 11.84
C VAL A 90 3.07 -28.42 11.24
N ARG A 91 2.46 -28.66 10.07
CA ARG A 91 1.51 -27.72 9.47
C ARG A 91 0.29 -27.47 10.34
N GLY A 92 -0.21 -28.49 11.06
CA GLY A 92 -1.34 -28.36 11.99
C GLY A 92 -1.00 -27.67 13.31
N GLY A 93 0.25 -27.71 13.75
CA GLY A 93 0.68 -27.23 15.08
C GLY A 93 1.44 -25.89 15.10
N LEU A 94 2.05 -25.48 14.01
CA LEU A 94 2.63 -24.16 13.92
C LEU A 94 1.53 -23.12 13.74
N LYS A 95 1.50 -22.09 14.60
CA LYS A 95 0.80 -20.84 14.28
C LYS A 95 1.44 -20.35 12.98
N GLU A 96 0.79 -20.63 11.84
CA GLU A 96 1.21 -20.01 10.58
C GLU A 96 1.43 -18.53 10.85
N LYS A 97 2.64 -18.03 10.62
CA LYS A 97 2.85 -16.58 10.60
C LYS A 97 1.79 -16.05 9.65
N ARG A 98 0.83 -15.30 10.19
CA ARG A 98 -0.25 -14.71 9.40
C ARG A 98 0.39 -13.95 8.25
N ARG A 99 0.34 -14.53 7.07
CA ARG A 99 0.85 -13.91 5.86
C ARG A 99 -0.19 -12.92 5.38
N THR A 100 0.28 -11.86 4.81
CA THR A 100 -0.53 -10.92 4.05
C THR A 100 -0.40 -11.26 2.58
N HIS A 101 -1.50 -11.17 1.85
CA HIS A 101 -1.56 -11.42 0.41
C HIS A 101 -2.14 -10.20 -0.29
N HIS A 102 -1.83 -10.04 -1.55
CA HIS A 102 -2.49 -9.06 -2.39
C HIS A 102 -3.93 -9.49 -2.67
N ILE A 103 -4.78 -8.51 -2.90
CA ILE A 103 -6.17 -8.69 -3.24
C ILE A 103 -6.61 -7.55 -4.17
N SER A 104 -7.39 -7.88 -5.19
CA SER A 104 -8.04 -6.91 -6.06
C SER A 104 -9.44 -6.63 -5.56
N ILE A 105 -9.82 -5.38 -5.41
CA ILE A 105 -11.16 -4.97 -4.99
C ILE A 105 -11.71 -3.98 -6.02
N LEU A 106 -12.74 -4.35 -6.74
CA LEU A 106 -13.46 -3.50 -7.67
C LEU A 106 -14.75 -3.00 -7.02
N VAL A 107 -15.07 -1.74 -7.27
CA VAL A 107 -16.31 -1.14 -6.80
C VAL A 107 -17.40 -1.35 -7.83
N LYS A 108 -18.45 -2.06 -7.46
CA LYS A 108 -19.56 -2.36 -8.35
C LYS A 108 -20.57 -1.22 -8.43
N ASN A 109 -20.82 -0.54 -7.31
CA ASN A 109 -21.81 0.53 -7.21
C ASN A 109 -21.51 1.49 -6.05
N LYS A 110 -22.39 2.47 -5.83
CA LYS A 110 -22.21 3.51 -4.81
C LYS A 110 -22.13 2.96 -3.37
N THR A 111 -22.82 1.87 -3.07
CA THR A 111 -22.71 1.17 -1.78
C THR A 111 -21.31 0.58 -1.61
N GLY A 112 -20.80 -0.08 -2.65
CA GLY A 112 -19.44 -0.61 -2.66
C GLY A 112 -18.39 0.48 -2.49
N LEU A 113 -18.57 1.66 -3.09
CA LEU A 113 -17.66 2.79 -2.93
C LEU A 113 -17.56 3.21 -1.45
N LYS A 114 -18.71 3.36 -0.77
CA LYS A 114 -18.74 3.67 0.66
C LYS A 114 -18.05 2.59 1.49
N ASN A 115 -18.33 1.33 1.18
CA ASN A 115 -17.76 0.19 1.86
C ASN A 115 -16.24 0.11 1.66
N LEU A 116 -15.75 0.39 0.44
CA LEU A 116 -14.32 0.46 0.16
C LEU A 116 -13.64 1.57 1.00
N TYR A 117 -14.23 2.75 1.10
CA TYR A 117 -13.69 3.84 1.92
C TYR A 117 -13.60 3.45 3.40
N GLU A 118 -14.61 2.75 3.93
CA GLU A 118 -14.59 2.24 5.30
C GLU A 118 -13.49 1.20 5.51
N ILE A 119 -13.34 0.24 4.60
CA ILE A 119 -12.28 -0.78 4.62
C ILE A 119 -10.90 -0.13 4.61
N ILE A 120 -10.66 0.82 3.68
CA ILE A 120 -9.38 1.52 3.57
C ILE A 120 -9.10 2.32 4.83
N SER A 121 -10.06 3.08 5.33
CA SER A 121 -9.91 3.87 6.56
C SER A 121 -9.50 2.98 7.75
N ARG A 122 -10.20 1.86 7.94
CA ARG A 122 -9.88 0.91 9.02
C ARG A 122 -8.53 0.23 8.81
N SER A 123 -8.14 -0.05 7.57
CA SER A 123 -6.84 -0.65 7.28
C SER A 123 -5.68 0.24 7.71
N TYR A 124 -5.82 1.56 7.58
CA TYR A 124 -4.83 2.54 8.02
C TYR A 124 -4.93 2.86 9.51
N LEU A 125 -6.12 3.04 10.06
CA LEU A 125 -6.30 3.47 11.44
C LEU A 125 -6.18 2.34 12.46
N LYS A 126 -6.64 1.13 12.10
CA LYS A 126 -6.74 0.00 13.04
C LYS A 126 -5.79 -1.15 12.72
N TYR A 127 -5.55 -1.42 11.44
CA TYR A 127 -4.83 -2.61 11.00
C TYR A 127 -3.49 -2.31 10.33
N PHE A 128 -3.01 -1.08 10.44
CA PHE A 128 -1.69 -0.69 9.94
C PHE A 128 -0.59 -1.27 10.81
N LYS A 129 0.37 -1.94 10.16
CA LYS A 129 1.61 -2.41 10.81
C LYS A 129 2.81 -1.81 10.09
N ARG A 130 3.34 -2.48 9.09
CA ARG A 130 4.29 -1.94 8.11
C ARG A 130 3.57 -1.33 6.93
N ASN A 131 2.51 -2.03 6.52
CA ASN A 131 1.60 -1.65 5.45
C ASN A 131 0.17 -1.74 5.97
N PRO A 132 -0.80 -1.05 5.36
CA PRO A 132 -2.21 -1.25 5.66
C PRO A 132 -2.59 -2.71 5.32
N THR A 133 -3.33 -3.35 6.20
CA THR A 133 -3.81 -4.72 6.02
C THR A 133 -5.31 -4.81 6.22
N ILE A 134 -5.95 -5.72 5.50
CA ILE A 134 -7.39 -5.93 5.54
C ILE A 134 -7.66 -7.35 6.05
N PRO A 135 -8.15 -7.54 7.28
CA PRO A 135 -8.62 -8.85 7.72
C PRO A 135 -9.77 -9.35 6.83
N LYS A 136 -9.79 -10.62 6.49
CA LYS A 136 -10.90 -11.22 5.70
C LYS A 136 -12.27 -11.00 6.36
N SER A 137 -12.31 -11.01 7.68
CA SER A 137 -13.56 -10.73 8.44
C SER A 137 -14.09 -9.32 8.17
N LEU A 138 -13.20 -8.31 8.13
CA LEU A 138 -13.58 -6.94 7.79
C LEU A 138 -14.07 -6.85 6.34
N LEU A 139 -13.39 -7.53 5.42
CA LEU A 139 -13.79 -7.53 4.02
C LEU A 139 -15.17 -8.22 3.84
N MET A 140 -15.44 -9.27 4.60
CA MET A 140 -16.77 -9.92 4.59
C MET A 140 -17.86 -9.04 5.16
N GLU A 141 -17.57 -8.26 6.21
CA GLU A 141 -18.53 -7.31 6.83
C GLU A 141 -18.95 -6.21 5.83
N TYR A 142 -18.03 -5.76 4.97
CA TYR A 142 -18.25 -4.67 4.02
C TYR A 142 -18.26 -5.13 2.55
N ARG A 143 -18.58 -6.40 2.29
CA ARG A 143 -18.50 -7.01 0.95
C ARG A 143 -19.55 -6.49 -0.04
N GLU A 144 -20.68 -5.99 0.44
CA GLU A 144 -21.78 -5.54 -0.42
C GLU A 144 -21.32 -4.45 -1.40
N GLY A 145 -21.66 -4.62 -2.67
CA GLY A 145 -21.29 -3.70 -3.74
C GLY A 145 -19.81 -3.74 -4.16
N LEU A 146 -19.06 -4.76 -3.69
CA LEU A 146 -17.68 -5.01 -4.09
C LEU A 146 -17.57 -6.29 -4.92
N ILE A 147 -16.59 -6.33 -5.81
CA ILE A 147 -16.18 -7.52 -6.56
C ILE A 147 -14.73 -7.79 -6.17
N ILE A 148 -14.44 -9.00 -5.73
CA ILE A 148 -13.16 -9.36 -5.12
C ILE A 148 -12.41 -10.34 -5.99
N GLY A 149 -11.24 -9.96 -6.48
CA GLY A 149 -10.33 -10.75 -7.31
C GLY A 149 -9.16 -11.32 -6.53
N SER A 150 -8.59 -12.42 -7.05
CA SER A 150 -7.49 -13.13 -6.41
C SER A 150 -6.12 -12.46 -6.54
N ALA A 151 -6.03 -11.39 -7.30
CA ALA A 151 -4.83 -10.59 -7.56
C ALA A 151 -3.66 -11.38 -8.22
N CYS A 152 -2.45 -10.87 -8.08
CA CYS A 152 -1.22 -11.31 -8.74
C CYS A 152 -0.56 -12.53 -8.07
N GLU A 153 0.71 -12.76 -8.38
CA GLU A 153 1.54 -13.84 -7.79
C GLU A 153 1.68 -13.73 -6.26
N ALA A 154 1.55 -12.51 -5.71
CA ALA A 154 1.50 -12.28 -4.26
C ALA A 154 0.09 -12.51 -3.67
N GLY A 155 -0.89 -12.89 -4.48
CA GLY A 155 -2.23 -13.27 -4.07
C GLY A 155 -2.28 -14.64 -3.42
N GLU A 156 -3.28 -14.87 -2.57
CA GLU A 156 -3.40 -16.11 -1.80
C GLU A 156 -3.64 -17.35 -2.70
N VAL A 157 -4.40 -17.18 -3.81
CA VAL A 157 -4.71 -18.30 -4.72
C VAL A 157 -3.45 -18.74 -5.46
N PHE A 158 -2.73 -17.80 -6.07
CA PHE A 158 -1.50 -18.12 -6.80
C PHE A 158 -0.46 -18.75 -5.87
N GLU A 159 -0.24 -18.18 -4.69
CA GLU A 159 0.70 -18.73 -3.71
C GLU A 159 0.29 -20.14 -3.23
N ALA A 160 -1.01 -20.39 -3.07
CA ALA A 160 -1.51 -21.71 -2.69
C ALA A 160 -1.27 -22.76 -3.77
N VAL A 161 -1.49 -22.40 -5.05
CA VAL A 161 -1.19 -23.28 -6.20
C VAL A 161 0.32 -23.54 -6.31
N LEU A 162 1.13 -22.47 -6.23
CA LEU A 162 2.60 -22.56 -6.29
C LEU A 162 3.17 -23.49 -5.20
N ARG A 163 2.56 -23.50 -4.01
CA ARG A 163 2.96 -24.37 -2.89
C ARG A 163 2.41 -25.78 -2.96
N GLY A 164 1.65 -26.10 -3.99
CA GLY A 164 1.04 -27.43 -4.14
C GLY A 164 0.09 -27.80 -3.01
N LYS A 165 -0.75 -26.83 -2.55
CA LYS A 165 -1.78 -27.13 -1.56
C LYS A 165 -2.80 -28.13 -2.12
N SER A 166 -3.44 -28.90 -1.24
CA SER A 166 -4.44 -29.88 -1.64
C SER A 166 -5.63 -29.24 -2.35
N ASP A 167 -6.29 -30.00 -3.23
CA ASP A 167 -7.46 -29.52 -3.97
C ASP A 167 -8.58 -29.01 -3.07
N THR A 168 -8.76 -29.63 -1.90
CA THR A 168 -9.72 -29.18 -0.89
C THR A 168 -9.36 -27.79 -0.34
N GLU A 169 -8.08 -27.56 -0.05
CA GLU A 169 -7.61 -26.26 0.42
C GLU A 169 -7.70 -25.20 -0.70
N LEU A 170 -7.31 -25.55 -1.93
CA LEU A 170 -7.40 -24.66 -3.09
C LEU A 170 -8.83 -24.21 -3.32
N ARG A 171 -9.80 -25.14 -3.32
CA ARG A 171 -11.22 -24.80 -3.44
C ARG A 171 -11.70 -23.90 -2.31
N ARG A 172 -11.33 -24.19 -1.07
CA ARG A 172 -11.69 -23.36 0.09
C ARG A 172 -11.13 -21.95 -0.02
N ILE A 173 -9.89 -21.79 -0.44
CA ILE A 173 -9.25 -20.48 -0.64
C ILE A 173 -9.92 -19.71 -1.78
N ALA A 174 -10.06 -20.35 -2.94
CA ALA A 174 -10.60 -19.70 -4.14
C ALA A 174 -12.09 -19.36 -4.00
N SER A 175 -12.85 -20.09 -3.17
CA SER A 175 -14.27 -19.80 -2.91
C SER A 175 -14.49 -18.42 -2.30
N PHE A 176 -13.49 -17.83 -1.66
CA PHE A 176 -13.57 -16.49 -1.08
C PHE A 176 -13.70 -15.39 -2.14
N TYR A 177 -13.12 -15.56 -3.31
CA TYR A 177 -13.02 -14.55 -4.37
C TYR A 177 -14.22 -14.64 -5.33
N ASP A 178 -14.60 -13.53 -5.94
CA ASP A 178 -15.67 -13.48 -6.96
C ASP A 178 -15.12 -13.91 -8.33
N TYR A 179 -13.86 -13.60 -8.62
CA TYR A 179 -13.15 -14.03 -9.81
C TYR A 179 -11.68 -14.35 -9.50
N LEU A 180 -11.06 -15.14 -10.38
CA LEU A 180 -9.64 -15.47 -10.25
C LEU A 180 -8.83 -14.78 -11.35
N GLU A 181 -7.55 -14.49 -11.06
CA GLU A 181 -6.66 -13.80 -11.98
C GLU A 181 -5.49 -14.68 -12.39
N ILE A 182 -5.12 -14.61 -13.65
CA ILE A 182 -3.88 -15.14 -14.22
C ILE A 182 -3.14 -14.02 -14.94
N MET A 183 -1.81 -14.13 -15.04
CA MET A 183 -0.96 -13.09 -15.63
C MET A 183 -0.05 -13.67 -16.70
N PRO A 184 0.48 -12.83 -17.62
CA PRO A 184 1.50 -13.22 -18.58
C PRO A 184 2.65 -13.93 -17.89
N LEU A 185 3.23 -14.94 -18.54
CA LEU A 185 4.31 -15.73 -17.94
C LEU A 185 5.50 -14.87 -17.58
N ALA A 186 5.77 -13.85 -18.38
CA ALA A 186 6.87 -12.91 -18.18
C ALA A 186 6.78 -12.15 -16.85
N ASN A 187 5.57 -11.84 -16.35
CA ASN A 187 5.38 -11.22 -15.04
C ASN A 187 5.90 -12.09 -13.88
N ASN A 188 5.91 -13.41 -14.08
CA ASN A 188 6.32 -14.41 -13.09
C ASN A 188 7.67 -15.05 -13.39
N HIS A 189 8.42 -14.53 -14.38
CA HIS A 189 9.70 -15.10 -14.80
C HIS A 189 10.74 -15.14 -13.69
N PHE A 190 10.67 -14.20 -12.74
CA PHE A 190 11.53 -14.19 -11.54
C PHE A 190 11.46 -15.49 -10.72
N LEU A 191 10.37 -16.26 -10.82
CA LEU A 191 10.23 -17.58 -10.18
C LEU A 191 11.14 -18.63 -10.84
N LEU A 192 11.47 -18.47 -12.12
CA LEU A 192 12.50 -19.25 -12.82
C LEU A 192 13.90 -18.83 -12.38
N ASP A 193 14.14 -17.52 -12.35
CA ASP A 193 15.45 -16.96 -12.01
C ASP A 193 15.91 -17.34 -10.61
N ASN A 194 14.98 -17.35 -9.66
CA ASN A 194 15.24 -17.74 -8.27
C ASN A 194 15.12 -19.25 -8.01
N GLY A 195 14.79 -20.04 -9.03
CA GLY A 195 14.69 -21.49 -8.96
C GLY A 195 13.46 -22.03 -8.23
N THR A 196 12.45 -21.20 -7.98
CA THR A 196 11.18 -21.63 -7.36
C THR A 196 10.39 -22.56 -8.30
N VAL A 197 10.40 -22.27 -9.59
CA VAL A 197 9.88 -23.14 -10.64
C VAL A 197 11.00 -23.53 -11.62
N ARG A 198 10.83 -24.66 -12.34
CA ARG A 198 11.90 -25.26 -13.13
C ARG A 198 11.90 -24.86 -14.61
N SER A 199 10.75 -24.51 -15.13
CA SER A 199 10.56 -24.23 -16.56
C SER A 199 9.37 -23.30 -16.79
N GLU A 200 9.32 -22.67 -17.96
CA GLU A 200 8.14 -21.93 -18.40
C GLU A 200 6.88 -22.80 -18.42
N GLU A 201 7.02 -24.10 -18.77
CA GLU A 201 5.90 -25.03 -18.74
C GLU A 201 5.34 -25.18 -17.30
N SER A 202 6.19 -25.10 -16.30
CA SER A 202 5.72 -25.03 -14.90
C SER A 202 4.91 -23.77 -14.61
N LEU A 203 5.28 -22.60 -15.18
CA LEU A 203 4.49 -21.38 -15.08
C LEU A 203 3.14 -21.51 -15.80
N ARG A 204 3.14 -22.08 -17.03
CA ARG A 204 1.88 -22.37 -17.75
C ARG A 204 0.96 -23.26 -16.92
N ASN A 205 1.52 -24.28 -16.26
CA ASN A 205 0.75 -25.21 -15.44
C ASN A 205 0.16 -24.55 -14.19
N LEU A 206 0.82 -23.54 -13.58
CA LEU A 206 0.21 -22.73 -12.52
C LEU A 206 -1.04 -22.00 -13.03
N ASN A 207 -0.94 -21.32 -14.17
CA ASN A 207 -2.09 -20.63 -14.78
C ASN A 207 -3.21 -21.60 -15.17
N ARG A 208 -2.86 -22.75 -15.82
CA ARG A 208 -3.85 -23.80 -16.15
C ARG A 208 -4.57 -24.33 -14.91
N ARG A 209 -3.85 -24.50 -13.79
CA ARG A 209 -4.47 -24.95 -12.54
C ARG A 209 -5.44 -23.92 -11.97
N ILE A 210 -5.13 -22.63 -12.07
CA ILE A 210 -6.04 -21.56 -11.66
C ILE A 210 -7.28 -21.53 -12.56
N VAL A 211 -7.12 -21.67 -13.88
CA VAL A 211 -8.23 -21.78 -14.82
C VAL A 211 -9.13 -22.96 -14.48
N GLN A 212 -8.56 -24.14 -14.31
CA GLN A 212 -9.29 -25.34 -13.89
C GLN A 212 -10.04 -25.13 -12.57
N LEU A 213 -9.41 -24.45 -11.60
CA LEU A 213 -10.03 -24.16 -10.31
C LEU A 213 -11.22 -23.19 -10.47
N GLY A 214 -11.14 -22.24 -11.38
CA GLY A 214 -12.26 -21.38 -11.76
C GLY A 214 -13.43 -22.18 -12.33
N GLU A 215 -13.14 -23.09 -13.26
CA GLU A 215 -14.14 -23.99 -13.86
C GLU A 215 -14.80 -24.89 -12.80
N GLU A 216 -14.01 -25.52 -11.93
CA GLU A 216 -14.50 -26.36 -10.82
C GLU A 216 -15.45 -25.61 -9.88
N LEU A 217 -15.25 -24.30 -9.71
CA LEU A 217 -16.02 -23.46 -8.79
C LEU A 217 -17.10 -22.60 -9.48
N GLY A 218 -17.19 -22.66 -10.82
CA GLY A 218 -18.08 -21.81 -11.61
C GLY A 218 -17.76 -20.31 -11.46
N LYS A 219 -16.45 -19.96 -11.33
CA LYS A 219 -15.98 -18.58 -11.18
C LYS A 219 -15.26 -18.13 -12.43
N PRO A 220 -15.50 -16.88 -12.90
CA PRO A 220 -14.75 -16.35 -14.03
C PRO A 220 -13.26 -16.26 -13.69
N VAL A 221 -12.44 -16.60 -14.66
CA VAL A 221 -10.99 -16.36 -14.63
C VAL A 221 -10.68 -15.27 -15.63
N VAL A 222 -9.91 -14.27 -15.24
CA VAL A 222 -9.51 -13.16 -16.09
C VAL A 222 -8.00 -13.09 -16.24
N ALA A 223 -7.54 -12.72 -17.41
CA ALA A 223 -6.15 -12.42 -17.70
C ALA A 223 -5.89 -10.92 -17.47
N THR A 224 -5.03 -10.60 -16.51
CA THR A 224 -4.59 -9.22 -16.22
C THR A 224 -3.08 -9.10 -16.45
N CYS A 225 -2.56 -7.92 -16.77
CA CYS A 225 -1.13 -7.78 -17.07
C CYS A 225 -0.31 -6.98 -16.06
N ASP A 226 -0.90 -6.58 -14.95
CA ASP A 226 -0.21 -5.85 -13.85
C ASP A 226 0.62 -4.65 -14.38
N VAL A 227 -0.02 -3.77 -15.13
CA VAL A 227 0.61 -2.65 -15.83
C VAL A 227 1.24 -1.66 -14.89
N HIS A 228 2.53 -1.36 -15.08
CA HIS A 228 3.28 -0.35 -14.33
C HIS A 228 3.80 0.79 -15.21
N PHE A 229 3.83 0.60 -16.53
CA PHE A 229 4.23 1.60 -17.51
C PHE A 229 3.59 1.30 -18.87
N LEU A 230 3.55 2.29 -19.76
CA LEU A 230 2.82 2.19 -21.03
C LEU A 230 3.60 1.39 -22.06
N ASP A 231 4.79 1.83 -22.41
CA ASP A 231 5.60 1.26 -23.47
C ASP A 231 6.80 0.47 -22.90
N PRO A 232 7.27 -0.62 -23.55
CA PRO A 232 8.37 -1.43 -23.06
C PRO A 232 9.64 -0.64 -22.70
N GLU A 233 9.94 0.42 -23.46
CA GLU A 233 11.14 1.27 -23.26
C GLU A 233 11.07 2.08 -21.97
N GLN A 234 9.89 2.28 -21.38
CA GLN A 234 9.68 3.03 -20.13
C GLN A 234 10.06 2.24 -18.88
N GLU A 235 10.39 0.98 -19.03
CA GLU A 235 10.82 0.11 -17.92
C GLU A 235 11.98 0.75 -17.13
N ILE A 236 12.91 1.41 -17.80
CA ILE A 236 14.04 2.09 -17.17
C ILE A 236 13.60 3.16 -16.16
N PHE A 237 12.52 3.89 -16.42
CA PHE A 237 12.00 4.91 -15.49
C PHE A 237 11.47 4.27 -14.22
N ARG A 238 10.78 3.12 -14.32
CA ARG A 238 10.35 2.35 -13.17
C ARG A 238 11.54 1.93 -12.31
N ARG A 239 12.61 1.40 -12.90
CA ARG A 239 13.84 1.01 -12.20
C ARG A 239 14.48 2.18 -11.47
N ILE A 240 14.58 3.35 -12.09
CA ILE A 240 15.08 4.57 -11.44
C ILE A 240 14.26 4.92 -10.20
N LEU A 241 12.92 4.88 -10.29
CA LEU A 241 12.04 5.14 -9.16
C LEU A 241 12.18 4.10 -8.03
N LEU A 242 12.32 2.81 -8.37
CA LEU A 242 12.54 1.74 -7.40
C LEU A 242 13.91 1.89 -6.71
N ALA A 243 14.97 2.22 -7.47
CA ALA A 243 16.29 2.49 -6.94
C ALA A 243 16.30 3.69 -5.97
N ALA A 244 15.60 4.78 -6.33
CA ALA A 244 15.44 5.94 -5.45
C ALA A 244 14.74 5.58 -4.13
N LYS A 245 13.81 4.62 -4.15
CA LYS A 245 13.12 4.08 -2.97
C LYS A 245 13.88 2.96 -2.28
N LYS A 246 15.08 2.61 -2.74
CA LYS A 246 15.97 1.55 -2.19
C LYS A 246 15.34 0.14 -2.19
N PHE A 247 14.55 -0.18 -3.21
CA PHE A 247 14.09 -1.54 -3.42
C PHE A 247 15.24 -2.44 -3.85
N SER A 248 15.32 -3.65 -3.28
CA SER A 248 16.41 -4.60 -3.51
C SER A 248 16.42 -5.23 -4.91
N ASP A 249 15.31 -5.14 -5.62
CA ASP A 249 15.07 -5.68 -6.97
C ASP A 249 15.02 -4.58 -8.06
N ALA A 250 15.44 -3.36 -7.72
CA ALA A 250 15.43 -2.22 -8.64
C ALA A 250 16.24 -2.46 -9.94
N ASP A 251 17.24 -3.35 -9.90
CA ASP A 251 18.06 -3.69 -11.08
C ASP A 251 17.43 -4.75 -11.98
N LYS A 252 16.30 -5.35 -11.58
CA LYS A 252 15.63 -6.38 -12.37
C LYS A 252 14.67 -5.75 -13.35
N ALA A 253 14.87 -6.02 -14.63
CA ALA A 253 13.91 -5.68 -15.67
C ALA A 253 12.70 -6.59 -15.57
N MET A 254 11.50 -5.99 -15.59
CA MET A 254 10.23 -6.71 -15.59
C MET A 254 9.33 -6.16 -16.68
N PRO A 255 8.75 -7.01 -17.56
CA PRO A 255 7.97 -6.57 -18.71
C PRO A 255 6.52 -6.24 -18.33
N LEU A 256 6.36 -5.30 -17.40
CA LEU A 256 5.06 -4.87 -16.84
C LEU A 256 4.48 -3.69 -17.63
N TYR A 257 4.56 -3.75 -18.96
CA TYR A 257 4.01 -2.74 -19.85
C TYR A 257 2.55 -3.04 -20.22
N TYR A 258 1.87 -2.03 -20.72
CA TYR A 258 0.50 -2.17 -21.22
C TYR A 258 0.49 -3.03 -22.51
N ARG A 259 -0.30 -4.08 -22.50
CA ARG A 259 -0.49 -4.97 -23.67
C ARG A 259 -1.85 -4.74 -24.31
N THR A 260 -1.87 -4.74 -25.61
CA THR A 260 -3.12 -4.74 -26.38
C THR A 260 -3.87 -6.06 -26.22
N THR A 261 -5.13 -6.09 -26.69
CA THR A 261 -5.93 -7.33 -26.67
C THR A 261 -5.26 -8.44 -27.46
N GLU A 262 -4.70 -8.12 -28.63
CA GLU A 262 -4.01 -9.07 -29.49
C GLU A 262 -2.78 -9.63 -28.79
N GLU A 263 -1.94 -8.79 -28.20
CA GLU A 263 -0.77 -9.22 -27.43
C GLU A 263 -1.16 -10.10 -26.23
N MET A 264 -2.27 -9.78 -25.54
CA MET A 264 -2.76 -10.60 -24.44
C MET A 264 -3.29 -11.95 -24.94
N LEU A 265 -3.95 -12.01 -26.08
CA LEU A 265 -4.39 -13.27 -26.69
C LEU A 265 -3.20 -14.17 -27.08
N ASP A 266 -2.14 -13.59 -27.60
CA ASP A 266 -0.89 -14.29 -27.92
C ASP A 266 -0.21 -14.83 -26.65
N GLU A 267 -0.12 -14.03 -25.59
CA GLU A 267 0.43 -14.43 -24.30
C GLU A 267 -0.28 -15.66 -23.70
N PHE A 268 -1.59 -15.78 -23.91
CA PHE A 268 -2.40 -16.88 -23.39
C PHE A 268 -2.77 -17.96 -24.42
N ALA A 269 -2.18 -17.90 -25.62
CA ALA A 269 -2.45 -18.88 -26.71
C ALA A 269 -2.23 -20.35 -26.28
N TYR A 270 -1.36 -20.59 -25.29
CA TYR A 270 -1.10 -21.94 -24.74
C TYR A 270 -2.30 -22.56 -24.00
N LEU A 271 -3.35 -21.79 -23.71
CA LEU A 271 -4.62 -22.28 -23.17
C LEU A 271 -5.56 -22.82 -24.25
N GLY A 272 -5.25 -22.57 -25.54
CA GLY A 272 -6.13 -22.79 -26.67
C GLY A 272 -6.97 -21.54 -26.98
N PRO A 273 -7.39 -21.36 -28.23
CA PRO A 273 -8.00 -20.13 -28.73
C PRO A 273 -9.30 -19.76 -28.01
N GLU A 274 -10.16 -20.74 -27.74
CA GLU A 274 -11.44 -20.51 -27.05
C GLU A 274 -11.22 -20.05 -25.60
N LYS A 275 -10.31 -20.72 -24.87
CA LYS A 275 -10.03 -20.38 -23.48
C LYS A 275 -9.24 -19.06 -23.36
N ALA A 276 -8.33 -18.78 -24.29
CA ALA A 276 -7.65 -17.48 -24.34
C ALA A 276 -8.68 -16.35 -24.57
N GLN A 277 -9.59 -16.49 -25.52
CA GLN A 277 -10.67 -15.55 -25.76
C GLN A 277 -11.57 -15.37 -24.51
N GLU A 278 -11.88 -16.46 -23.82
CA GLU A 278 -12.69 -16.42 -22.60
C GLU A 278 -12.02 -15.59 -21.50
N VAL A 279 -10.76 -15.87 -21.18
CA VAL A 279 -10.09 -15.22 -20.03
C VAL A 279 -9.60 -13.80 -20.34
N VAL A 280 -9.23 -13.51 -21.59
CA VAL A 280 -8.73 -12.19 -22.00
C VAL A 280 -9.86 -11.22 -22.33
N VAL A 281 -10.90 -11.67 -23.01
CA VAL A 281 -11.92 -10.77 -23.56
C VAL A 281 -13.28 -10.98 -22.88
N THR A 282 -13.81 -12.21 -22.90
CA THR A 282 -15.20 -12.43 -22.48
C THR A 282 -15.39 -12.13 -20.99
N ASN A 283 -14.56 -12.72 -20.14
CA ASN A 283 -14.70 -12.59 -18.70
C ASN A 283 -14.31 -11.20 -18.19
N THR A 284 -13.31 -10.54 -18.80
CA THR A 284 -12.93 -9.17 -18.45
C THR A 284 -14.04 -8.19 -18.77
N ASN A 285 -14.67 -8.31 -19.94
CA ASN A 285 -15.82 -7.49 -20.31
C ASN A 285 -17.02 -7.77 -19.41
N ALA A 286 -17.32 -9.04 -19.09
CA ALA A 286 -18.43 -9.40 -18.20
C ALA A 286 -18.28 -8.78 -16.81
N ILE A 287 -17.06 -8.72 -16.26
CA ILE A 287 -16.79 -8.02 -14.98
C ILE A 287 -17.00 -6.52 -15.16
N ALA A 288 -16.45 -5.91 -16.21
CA ALA A 288 -16.61 -4.47 -16.48
C ALA A 288 -18.09 -4.08 -16.66
N ASP A 289 -18.85 -4.86 -17.42
CA ASP A 289 -20.28 -4.63 -17.66
C ASP A 289 -21.15 -4.81 -16.40
N SER A 290 -20.66 -5.55 -15.41
CA SER A 290 -21.33 -5.72 -14.13
C SER A 290 -21.23 -4.50 -13.20
N VAL A 291 -20.36 -3.54 -13.54
CA VAL A 291 -20.15 -2.31 -12.76
C VAL A 291 -21.17 -1.26 -13.18
N GLU A 292 -21.90 -0.73 -12.22
CA GLU A 292 -22.87 0.33 -12.45
C GLU A 292 -22.17 1.68 -12.74
N VAL A 293 -22.76 2.50 -13.60
CA VAL A 293 -22.29 3.87 -13.82
C VAL A 293 -22.77 4.75 -12.67
N PHE A 294 -21.85 5.33 -11.91
CA PHE A 294 -22.16 6.25 -10.82
C PHE A 294 -21.11 7.37 -10.71
N GLU A 295 -21.51 8.48 -10.11
CA GLU A 295 -20.57 9.58 -9.84
C GLU A 295 -19.63 9.21 -8.70
N LEU A 296 -18.32 9.17 -9.00
CA LEU A 296 -17.27 8.83 -8.05
C LEU A 296 -17.09 9.93 -6.98
N LEU A 297 -17.10 11.19 -7.43
CA LEU A 297 -16.99 12.36 -6.57
C LEU A 297 -18.27 13.20 -6.67
N PRO A 298 -18.82 13.68 -5.55
CA PRO A 298 -19.94 14.60 -5.59
C PRO A 298 -19.53 15.89 -6.31
N LYS A 299 -20.45 16.47 -7.09
CA LYS A 299 -20.23 17.76 -7.79
C LYS A 299 -20.22 18.92 -6.81
N ASP A 300 -20.97 18.80 -5.72
CA ASP A 300 -21.11 19.84 -4.72
C ASP A 300 -19.92 19.88 -3.78
N LEU A 301 -19.53 21.08 -3.39
CA LEU A 301 -18.53 21.29 -2.35
C LEU A 301 -19.21 21.17 -0.98
N TYR A 302 -18.56 20.50 -0.04
CA TYR A 302 -19.02 20.33 1.34
C TYR A 302 -18.08 21.05 2.30
N PRO A 303 -18.14 22.40 2.37
CA PRO A 303 -17.32 23.15 3.30
C PRO A 303 -17.71 22.80 4.75
N PRO A 304 -16.77 22.91 5.72
CA PRO A 304 -17.09 22.70 7.11
C PRO A 304 -18.14 23.71 7.59
N LYS A 305 -18.96 23.30 8.57
CA LYS A 305 -19.91 24.21 9.21
C LYS A 305 -19.26 24.77 10.49
N ILE A 306 -19.07 26.07 10.52
CA ILE A 306 -18.57 26.80 11.68
C ILE A 306 -19.67 27.78 12.07
N GLU A 307 -20.17 27.64 13.30
CA GLU A 307 -21.23 28.51 13.80
C GLU A 307 -20.75 29.98 13.84
N ASN A 308 -21.57 30.89 13.33
CA ASN A 308 -21.28 32.32 13.29
C ASN A 308 -19.92 32.70 12.63
N SER A 309 -19.43 31.91 11.69
CA SER A 309 -18.13 32.11 11.04
C SER A 309 -17.95 33.50 10.45
N ALA A 310 -18.97 34.05 9.79
CA ALA A 310 -18.95 35.39 9.24
C ALA A 310 -18.73 36.46 10.31
N GLN A 311 -19.41 36.38 11.44
CA GLN A 311 -19.24 37.34 12.53
C GLN A 311 -17.88 37.14 13.22
N GLN A 312 -17.46 35.92 13.47
CA GLN A 312 -16.14 35.62 14.05
C GLN A 312 -15.01 36.20 13.19
N LEU A 313 -15.11 36.08 11.87
CA LEU A 313 -14.11 36.60 10.95
C LEU A 313 -14.09 38.14 11.00
N LYS A 314 -15.26 38.79 10.99
CA LYS A 314 -15.36 40.27 11.14
C LYS A 314 -14.73 40.73 12.45
N ASP A 315 -15.07 40.12 13.56
CA ASP A 315 -14.58 40.48 14.90
C ASP A 315 -13.05 40.40 14.96
N LEU A 316 -12.45 39.36 14.42
CA LEU A 316 -11.01 39.23 14.31
C LEU A 316 -10.37 40.30 13.47
N VAL A 317 -10.94 40.57 12.29
CA VAL A 317 -10.38 41.51 11.33
C VAL A 317 -10.48 42.94 11.86
N TYR A 318 -11.65 43.39 12.30
CA TYR A 318 -11.82 44.72 12.83
C TYR A 318 -11.08 44.92 14.14
N GLY A 319 -11.11 43.92 15.05
CA GLY A 319 -10.40 44.01 16.31
C GLY A 319 -8.89 44.22 16.11
N LYS A 320 -8.26 43.47 15.19
CA LYS A 320 -6.82 43.63 14.92
C LYS A 320 -6.54 44.92 14.12
N MET A 321 -7.41 45.30 13.20
CA MET A 321 -7.29 46.56 12.48
C MET A 321 -7.32 47.77 13.44
N THR A 322 -8.28 47.80 14.36
CA THR A 322 -8.40 48.88 15.39
C THR A 322 -7.21 48.86 16.35
N ALA A 323 -6.75 47.68 16.76
CA ALA A 323 -5.57 47.57 17.63
C ALA A 323 -4.30 48.14 17.00
N ILE A 324 -4.15 48.03 15.67
CA ILE A 324 -2.97 48.55 14.97
C ILE A 324 -3.13 50.02 14.60
N TYR A 325 -4.28 50.43 13.99
CA TYR A 325 -4.48 51.72 13.36
C TYR A 325 -5.39 52.66 14.14
N GLY A 326 -5.96 52.25 15.26
CA GLY A 326 -6.89 53.02 16.07
C GLY A 326 -8.31 53.03 15.51
N GLU A 327 -9.18 53.86 16.13
CA GLU A 327 -10.61 53.97 15.76
C GLU A 327 -10.87 54.58 14.37
N ASN A 328 -9.89 55.32 13.85
CA ASN A 328 -9.99 56.02 12.57
C ASN A 328 -8.86 55.62 11.61
N PRO A 329 -8.83 54.37 11.12
CA PRO A 329 -7.81 53.92 10.20
C PRO A 329 -7.89 54.68 8.84
N PRO A 330 -6.78 54.79 8.10
CA PRO A 330 -6.79 55.44 6.78
C PRO A 330 -7.81 54.78 5.82
N LYS A 331 -8.48 55.59 5.01
CA LYS A 331 -9.51 55.13 4.09
C LYS A 331 -9.04 54.01 3.15
N LEU A 332 -7.77 54.03 2.72
CA LEU A 332 -7.17 52.97 1.90
C LEU A 332 -7.27 51.60 2.59
N ILE A 333 -7.11 51.54 3.89
CA ILE A 333 -7.15 50.31 4.67
C ILE A 333 -8.59 49.84 4.84
N THR A 334 -9.50 50.73 5.21
CA THR A 334 -10.92 50.39 5.38
C THR A 334 -11.55 49.93 4.08
N ASP A 335 -11.35 50.68 2.99
CA ASP A 335 -11.91 50.33 1.68
C ASP A 335 -11.41 48.95 1.20
N ARG A 336 -10.13 48.64 1.44
CA ARG A 336 -9.56 47.34 1.10
C ARG A 336 -10.15 46.20 1.94
N VAL A 337 -10.27 46.37 3.26
CA VAL A 337 -10.87 45.42 4.16
C VAL A 337 -12.32 45.13 3.83
N GLU A 338 -13.11 46.19 3.58
CA GLU A 338 -14.52 46.09 3.23
C GLU A 338 -14.69 45.31 1.89
N THR A 339 -13.88 45.64 0.90
CA THR A 339 -13.92 44.95 -0.39
C THR A 339 -13.60 43.44 -0.23
N GLU A 340 -12.52 43.11 0.47
CA GLU A 340 -12.13 41.71 0.68
C GLU A 340 -13.16 40.95 1.52
N LEU A 341 -13.66 41.54 2.62
CA LEU A 341 -14.71 40.95 3.46
C LEU A 341 -16.00 40.74 2.67
N HIS A 342 -16.42 41.72 1.85
CA HIS A 342 -17.59 41.54 1.00
C HIS A 342 -17.45 40.36 0.05
N ASP A 343 -16.32 40.25 -0.64
CA ASP A 343 -16.07 39.14 -1.56
C ASP A 343 -16.02 37.79 -0.85
N ILE A 344 -15.38 37.70 0.33
CA ILE A 344 -15.29 36.47 1.12
C ILE A 344 -16.67 36.04 1.61
N LEU A 345 -17.43 36.96 2.21
CA LEU A 345 -18.71 36.65 2.83
C LEU A 345 -19.81 36.38 1.80
N SER A 346 -19.88 37.16 0.72
CA SER A 346 -20.90 36.98 -0.32
C SER A 346 -20.78 35.65 -1.05
N ARG A 347 -19.57 35.04 -1.05
CA ARG A 347 -19.29 33.73 -1.68
C ARG A 347 -19.25 32.60 -0.68
N GLY A 348 -19.50 32.83 0.62
CA GLY A 348 -19.50 31.83 1.67
C GLY A 348 -18.12 31.27 1.99
N TYR A 349 -17.03 32.03 1.77
CA TYR A 349 -15.66 31.60 2.07
C TYR A 349 -15.22 31.90 3.51
N ASP A 350 -16.07 32.54 4.31
CA ASP A 350 -15.84 32.82 5.73
C ASP A 350 -15.48 31.54 6.52
N VAL A 351 -16.15 30.42 6.24
CA VAL A 351 -15.85 29.11 6.87
C VAL A 351 -14.44 28.62 6.53
N ILE A 352 -13.94 28.89 5.33
CA ILE A 352 -12.60 28.50 4.89
C ILE A 352 -11.56 29.38 5.59
N TYR A 353 -11.78 30.71 5.65
CA TYR A 353 -10.91 31.61 6.39
C TYR A 353 -10.87 31.26 7.88
N MET A 354 -12.02 31.00 8.51
CA MET A 354 -12.06 30.60 9.92
C MET A 354 -11.43 29.24 10.17
N SER A 355 -11.54 28.27 9.24
CA SER A 355 -10.84 27.00 9.34
C SER A 355 -9.32 27.20 9.30
N ALA A 356 -8.83 27.99 8.36
CA ALA A 356 -7.42 28.32 8.24
C ALA A 356 -6.91 29.05 9.50
N GLN A 357 -7.65 30.04 9.98
CA GLN A 357 -7.32 30.81 11.19
C GLN A 357 -7.19 29.89 12.41
N LYS A 358 -8.17 28.99 12.65
CA LYS A 358 -8.13 28.05 13.77
C LYS A 358 -6.95 27.09 13.70
N LEU A 359 -6.63 26.60 12.49
CA LEU A 359 -5.45 25.72 12.29
C LEU A 359 -4.14 26.44 12.58
N VAL A 360 -3.99 27.68 12.09
CA VAL A 360 -2.81 28.50 12.32
C VAL A 360 -2.67 28.84 13.80
N ALA A 361 -3.76 29.32 14.43
CA ALA A 361 -3.77 29.67 15.84
C ALA A 361 -3.37 28.47 16.72
N ASN A 362 -3.99 27.31 16.48
CA ASN A 362 -3.65 26.08 17.21
C ASN A 362 -2.17 25.68 17.04
N SER A 363 -1.64 25.80 15.82
CA SER A 363 -0.22 25.48 15.57
C SER A 363 0.72 26.43 16.34
N LEU A 364 0.42 27.73 16.31
CA LEU A 364 1.22 28.73 17.04
C LEU A 364 1.15 28.54 18.56
N GLU A 365 -0.03 28.23 19.10
CA GLU A 365 -0.22 27.93 20.52
C GLU A 365 0.62 26.72 21.00
N HIS A 366 0.87 25.75 20.10
CA HIS A 366 1.73 24.60 20.36
C HIS A 366 3.21 24.85 20.01
N GLY A 367 3.59 26.10 19.69
CA GLY A 367 4.98 26.45 19.41
C GLY A 367 5.49 26.07 18.01
N TYR A 368 4.60 25.72 17.08
CA TYR A 368 4.96 25.43 15.69
C TYR A 368 4.93 26.70 14.85
N LEU A 369 5.94 26.87 13.99
CA LEU A 369 5.97 27.96 13.02
C LEU A 369 5.04 27.64 11.85
N VAL A 370 4.28 28.66 11.44
CA VAL A 370 3.41 28.59 10.25
C VAL A 370 3.81 29.70 9.29
N GLY A 371 4.10 29.32 8.03
CA GLY A 371 4.43 30.26 6.96
C GLY A 371 3.32 30.37 5.95
N SER A 372 3.10 31.57 5.44
CA SER A 372 2.16 31.83 4.33
C SER A 372 2.70 31.27 3.02
N ARG A 373 1.80 30.69 2.20
CA ARG A 373 2.13 30.18 0.88
C ARG A 373 1.07 30.62 -0.15
N GLY A 374 1.53 31.09 -1.29
CA GLY A 374 0.65 31.50 -2.38
C GLY A 374 -0.04 32.85 -2.16
N SER A 375 -1.19 33.06 -2.82
CA SER A 375 -1.91 34.33 -2.87
C SER A 375 -2.50 34.82 -1.54
N VAL A 376 -2.58 33.95 -0.52
CA VAL A 376 -3.06 34.33 0.82
C VAL A 376 -2.19 35.44 1.46
N GLY A 377 -0.90 35.51 1.09
CA GLY A 377 0.00 36.58 1.54
C GLY A 377 -0.35 37.96 1.01
N SER A 378 -1.24 38.09 0.00
CA SER A 378 -1.74 39.37 -0.51
C SER A 378 -3.10 39.79 0.06
N SER A 379 -3.73 38.97 0.89
CA SER A 379 -5.00 39.27 1.54
C SER A 379 -4.81 40.01 2.86
N LEU A 380 -5.40 41.19 2.95
CA LEU A 380 -5.38 42.00 4.16
C LEU A 380 -6.30 41.40 5.25
N VAL A 381 -7.41 40.79 4.85
CA VAL A 381 -8.28 40.02 5.74
C VAL A 381 -7.53 38.84 6.36
N ALA A 382 -6.71 38.10 5.58
CA ALA A 382 -5.89 37.03 6.11
C ALA A 382 -4.83 37.51 7.11
N TYR A 383 -4.26 38.71 6.88
CA TYR A 383 -3.33 39.34 7.83
C TYR A 383 -4.02 39.72 9.14
N PHE A 384 -5.17 40.39 9.06
CA PHE A 384 -5.88 40.82 10.27
C PHE A 384 -6.52 39.65 11.03
N SER A 385 -6.95 38.61 10.35
CA SER A 385 -7.47 37.43 11.02
C SER A 385 -6.36 36.52 11.61
N GLY A 386 -5.09 36.80 11.34
CA GLY A 386 -3.96 36.02 11.88
C GLY A 386 -3.65 34.74 11.12
N ILE A 387 -4.12 34.60 9.88
CA ILE A 387 -3.77 33.48 8.98
C ILE A 387 -2.35 33.66 8.43
N THR A 388 -1.94 34.92 8.18
CA THR A 388 -0.60 35.25 7.69
C THR A 388 0.01 36.39 8.48
N GLU A 389 1.33 36.44 8.53
CA GLU A 389 2.11 37.53 9.11
C GLU A 389 2.43 38.62 8.08
N VAL A 390 2.17 38.36 6.80
CA VAL A 390 2.49 39.27 5.70
C VAL A 390 1.45 40.40 5.62
N ASN A 391 1.88 41.62 5.91
CA ASN A 391 1.07 42.81 5.66
C ASN A 391 1.16 43.22 4.19
N SER A 392 0.06 43.12 3.46
CA SER A 392 -0.01 43.40 2.01
C SER A 392 -0.17 44.86 1.65
N LEU A 393 -0.23 45.78 2.65
CA LEU A 393 -0.28 47.19 2.41
C LEU A 393 1.05 47.73 1.89
N PRO A 394 1.03 48.89 1.15
CA PRO A 394 2.26 49.60 0.84
C PRO A 394 3.07 49.95 2.10
N PRO A 395 4.40 50.16 1.97
CA PRO A 395 5.22 50.58 3.11
C PRO A 395 4.62 51.79 3.84
N HIS A 396 4.51 51.70 5.15
CA HIS A 396 3.91 52.77 5.97
C HIS A 396 4.46 52.74 7.39
N TYR A 397 4.30 53.86 8.11
CA TYR A 397 4.58 53.96 9.53
C TYR A 397 3.29 54.15 10.33
N VAL A 398 3.21 53.47 11.46
CA VAL A 398 2.13 53.65 12.44
C VAL A 398 2.74 54.05 13.77
N CYS A 399 2.31 55.15 14.36
CA CYS A 399 2.71 55.55 15.69
C CYS A 399 2.11 54.59 16.73
N PRO A 400 2.91 53.92 17.58
CA PRO A 400 2.39 52.96 18.56
C PRO A 400 1.51 53.61 19.62
N GLN A 401 1.67 54.89 19.90
CA GLN A 401 0.90 55.62 20.92
C GLN A 401 -0.38 56.23 20.37
N CYS A 402 -0.29 57.13 19.36
CA CYS A 402 -1.45 57.84 18.84
C CYS A 402 -2.10 57.19 17.62
N LYS A 403 -1.54 56.09 17.13
CA LYS A 403 -2.02 55.33 15.97
C LYS A 403 -2.02 56.11 14.64
N TYR A 404 -1.43 57.31 14.62
CA TYR A 404 -1.27 58.05 13.36
C TYR A 404 -0.53 57.19 12.34
N CYS A 405 -1.11 57.05 11.15
CA CYS A 405 -0.57 56.22 10.07
C CYS A 405 -0.13 57.11 8.89
N LEU A 406 1.14 57.01 8.51
CA LEU A 406 1.70 57.67 7.35
C LEU A 406 1.99 56.66 6.24
N LEU A 407 1.16 56.66 5.20
CA LEU A 407 1.35 55.81 4.00
C LEU A 407 2.38 56.44 3.08
N TYR A 408 3.37 55.67 2.65
CA TYR A 408 4.33 56.13 1.64
C TYR A 408 3.69 56.08 0.25
N THR A 409 3.50 57.23 -0.36
CA THR A 409 2.96 57.36 -1.74
C THR A 409 4.07 57.44 -2.79
N SER A 410 5.32 57.52 -2.40
CA SER A 410 6.48 57.57 -3.31
C SER A 410 7.48 56.41 -2.98
N PRO A 411 8.14 55.85 -4.00
CA PRO A 411 9.19 54.88 -3.78
C PRO A 411 10.31 55.49 -2.91
N SER A 412 10.88 54.66 -2.02
CA SER A 412 11.98 55.09 -1.17
C SER A 412 13.15 55.59 -1.99
N PRO A 413 14.01 56.48 -1.46
CA PRO A 413 15.22 56.92 -2.16
C PRO A 413 16.10 55.76 -2.66
N ARG A 414 16.06 54.60 -2.00
CA ARG A 414 16.77 53.39 -2.42
C ARG A 414 16.16 52.74 -3.67
N ASP A 415 14.84 52.79 -3.84
CA ASP A 415 14.18 52.21 -5.02
C ASP A 415 14.35 53.09 -6.27
N ARG A 416 14.58 54.40 -6.10
CA ARG A 416 14.94 55.33 -7.20
C ARG A 416 16.36 55.06 -7.75
N GLN A 417 17.26 54.49 -6.95
CA GLN A 417 18.62 54.16 -7.42
C GLN A 417 18.69 52.86 -8.23
N LYS A 418 17.71 51.98 -8.10
CA LYS A 418 17.64 50.72 -8.85
C LYS A 418 16.94 50.82 -10.20
N SER A 419 16.27 51.94 -10.48
CA SER A 419 15.56 52.19 -11.72
C SER A 419 16.32 53.11 -12.69
N ARG A 420 17.60 53.36 -12.49
CA ARG A 420 18.50 54.03 -13.42
C ARG A 420 19.58 53.11 -13.96
#